data_4af6453f4b90006a003bf1a965d58f10
#
_entry.id   4af6453f4b90006a003bf1a965d58f10
#
_cell.length_a   1.000
_cell.length_b   1.000
_cell.length_c   1.000
_cell.angle_alpha   90.00
_cell.angle_beta   90.00
_cell.angle_gamma   90.00
#
_symmetry.space_group_name_H-M   'P 1'
#
loop_
_entity.id
_entity.type
_entity.pdbx_description
1 polymer ?
#
loop_
_entity_poly.entity_id
_entity_poly.type
_entity_poly.pdbx_seq_one_letter_code
_entity_poly.pdbx_strand_id
1 'polypeptide(L)'
;MTDMNILDLFLKASLLVKLIMLILIGFSIASWAIIIQRTRILNAATREAEAFEDKFWSGIELSRLYQESQGRRENLSGSEQIFYSGFKEFARLHRANNHAPEAVVEGASRAMRISMNRELETLETHIPFLGTVGSISPYIGMFGSVWGIMHAFIALGAVKQATLQMVAPGIAEALIATAIGLFAAIPAVMAYNRLNQRVNKLELNYDNFMEEFTAILHRQAFTSTESNKG
;
A
#
# COMPACT_ATOMS: atom_id res chain seq x y z
N MET A 1 -11.88 -35.77 -31.40
CA MET A 1 -11.06 -34.67 -30.83
C MET A 1 -11.33 -34.67 -29.34
N THR A 2 -10.43 -35.21 -28.52
CA THR A 2 -10.57 -35.12 -27.07
C THR A 2 -10.25 -33.68 -26.71
N ASP A 3 -11.28 -32.92 -26.32
CA ASP A 3 -11.12 -31.59 -25.74
C ASP A 3 -10.28 -31.75 -24.47
N MET A 4 -8.99 -31.44 -24.56
CA MET A 4 -8.12 -31.41 -23.39
C MET A 4 -8.56 -30.22 -22.53
N ASN A 5 -9.43 -30.51 -21.56
CA ASN A 5 -9.84 -29.52 -20.58
C ASN A 5 -8.65 -29.12 -19.72
N ILE A 6 -8.49 -27.82 -19.46
CA ILE A 6 -7.45 -27.27 -18.56
C ILE A 6 -7.45 -28.00 -17.20
N LEU A 7 -8.63 -28.45 -16.77
CA LEU A 7 -8.81 -29.23 -15.53
C LEU A 7 -8.18 -30.61 -15.60
N ASP A 8 -8.28 -31.30 -16.76
CA ASP A 8 -7.63 -32.60 -16.98
C ASP A 8 -6.12 -32.48 -17.02
N LEU A 9 -5.59 -31.41 -17.62
CA LEU A 9 -4.17 -31.09 -17.62
C LEU A 9 -3.67 -30.84 -16.20
N PHE A 10 -4.40 -30.05 -15.40
CA PHE A 10 -4.06 -29.83 -13.99
C PHE A 10 -4.04 -31.14 -13.19
N LEU A 11 -5.03 -32.03 -13.37
CA LEU A 11 -5.13 -33.29 -12.64
C LEU A 11 -4.02 -34.31 -13.01
N LYS A 12 -3.50 -34.23 -14.23
CA LYS A 12 -2.43 -35.10 -14.72
C LYS A 12 -1.00 -34.57 -14.46
N ALA A 13 -0.90 -33.28 -14.10
CA ALA A 13 0.37 -32.61 -13.85
C ALA A 13 1.21 -33.32 -12.77
N SER A 14 2.54 -33.18 -12.85
CA SER A 14 3.43 -33.64 -11.80
C SER A 14 3.12 -32.94 -10.46
N LEU A 15 3.35 -33.63 -9.35
CA LEU A 15 3.03 -33.08 -8.01
C LEU A 15 3.66 -31.70 -7.78
N LEU A 16 4.90 -31.49 -8.24
CA LEU A 16 5.59 -30.21 -8.09
C LEU A 16 4.94 -29.11 -8.93
N VAL A 17 4.57 -29.39 -10.18
CA VAL A 17 3.88 -28.40 -11.05
C VAL A 17 2.51 -28.04 -10.49
N LYS A 18 1.78 -29.02 -9.94
CA LYS A 18 0.52 -28.74 -9.21
C LYS A 18 0.73 -27.79 -8.04
N LEU A 19 1.74 -28.04 -7.23
CA LEU A 19 2.05 -27.19 -6.07
C LEU A 19 2.37 -25.76 -6.51
N ILE A 20 3.19 -25.60 -7.57
CA ILE A 20 3.53 -24.32 -8.15
C ILE A 20 2.27 -23.57 -8.62
N MET A 21 1.39 -24.23 -9.37
CA MET A 21 0.15 -23.62 -9.84
C MET A 21 -0.76 -23.18 -8.68
N LEU A 22 -0.87 -24.00 -7.63
CA LEU A 22 -1.66 -23.66 -6.44
C LEU A 22 -1.09 -22.44 -5.69
N ILE A 23 0.23 -22.36 -5.55
CA ILE A 23 0.90 -21.18 -4.95
C ILE A 23 0.60 -19.91 -5.76
N LEU A 24 0.73 -19.98 -7.08
CA LEU A 24 0.48 -18.85 -7.96
C LEU A 24 -0.99 -18.40 -7.95
N ILE A 25 -1.92 -19.34 -7.92
CA ILE A 25 -3.36 -19.04 -7.76
C ILE A 25 -3.60 -18.39 -6.40
N GLY A 26 -2.99 -18.88 -5.34
CA GLY A 26 -3.05 -18.28 -4.00
C GLY A 26 -2.53 -16.84 -4.00
N PHE A 27 -1.39 -16.59 -4.64
CA PHE A 27 -0.84 -15.24 -4.82
C PHE A 27 -1.78 -14.32 -5.59
N SER A 28 -2.41 -14.83 -6.65
CA SER A 28 -3.38 -14.07 -7.44
C SER A 28 -4.59 -13.67 -6.60
N ILE A 29 -5.18 -14.59 -5.86
CA ILE A 29 -6.35 -14.33 -4.98
C ILE A 29 -5.98 -13.32 -3.89
N ALA A 30 -4.84 -13.52 -3.21
CA ALA A 30 -4.36 -12.61 -2.17
C ALA A 30 -4.11 -11.20 -2.75
N SER A 31 -3.50 -11.11 -3.94
CA SER A 31 -3.25 -9.83 -4.62
C SER A 31 -4.55 -9.08 -4.92
N TRP A 32 -5.57 -9.75 -5.46
CA TRP A 32 -6.86 -9.11 -5.73
C TRP A 32 -7.55 -8.63 -4.44
N ALA A 33 -7.50 -9.42 -3.37
CA ALA A 33 -8.05 -9.01 -2.07
C ALA A 33 -7.35 -7.73 -1.56
N ILE A 34 -6.02 -7.67 -1.62
CA ILE A 34 -5.23 -6.49 -1.22
C ILE A 34 -5.54 -5.29 -2.13
N ILE A 35 -5.61 -5.47 -3.45
CA ILE A 35 -5.91 -4.40 -4.41
C ILE A 35 -7.25 -3.74 -4.07
N ILE A 36 -8.29 -4.53 -3.86
CA ILE A 36 -9.63 -4.02 -3.53
C ILE A 36 -9.62 -3.29 -2.19
N GLN A 37 -9.02 -3.90 -1.17
CA GLN A 37 -8.94 -3.34 0.18
C GLN A 37 -8.18 -2.01 0.18
N ARG A 38 -6.97 -1.98 -0.41
CA ARG A 38 -6.11 -0.78 -0.39
C ARG A 38 -6.68 0.35 -1.24
N THR A 39 -7.30 0.03 -2.37
CA THR A 39 -7.99 1.03 -3.18
C THR A 39 -9.12 1.72 -2.40
N ARG A 40 -9.90 0.96 -1.62
CA ARG A 40 -10.96 1.52 -0.76
C ARG A 40 -10.39 2.40 0.35
N ILE A 41 -9.35 1.93 1.04
CA ILE A 41 -8.69 2.68 2.13
C ILE A 41 -8.11 4.01 1.60
N LEU A 42 -7.37 3.98 0.49
CA LEU A 42 -6.78 5.19 -0.10
C LEU A 42 -7.84 6.16 -0.63
N ASN A 43 -8.95 5.67 -1.18
CA ASN A 43 -10.07 6.53 -1.58
C ASN A 43 -10.73 7.21 -0.37
N ALA A 44 -10.88 6.49 0.75
CA ALA A 44 -11.41 7.06 1.99
C ALA A 44 -10.45 8.10 2.56
N ALA A 45 -9.15 7.78 2.69
CA ALA A 45 -8.13 8.69 3.21
C ALA A 45 -8.03 10.00 2.39
N THR A 46 -8.09 9.91 1.05
CA THR A 46 -8.09 11.10 0.19
C THR A 46 -9.30 11.98 0.44
N ARG A 47 -10.50 11.40 0.50
CA ARG A 47 -11.74 12.16 0.75
C ARG A 47 -11.77 12.79 2.15
N GLU A 48 -11.27 12.07 3.15
CA GLU A 48 -11.18 12.58 4.53
C GLU A 48 -10.19 13.74 4.64
N ALA A 49 -9.03 13.65 3.96
CA ALA A 49 -8.06 14.73 3.90
C ALA A 49 -8.65 15.98 3.24
N GLU A 50 -9.25 15.85 2.04
CA GLU A 50 -9.89 16.95 1.32
C GLU A 50 -11.01 17.60 2.16
N ALA A 51 -11.89 16.81 2.77
CA ALA A 51 -12.98 17.32 3.60
C ALA A 51 -12.48 18.07 4.85
N PHE A 52 -11.41 17.59 5.47
CA PHE A 52 -10.80 18.26 6.62
C PHE A 52 -10.12 19.56 6.19
N GLU A 53 -9.36 19.56 5.10
CA GLU A 53 -8.67 20.76 4.59
C GLU A 53 -9.66 21.84 4.16
N ASP A 54 -10.76 21.49 3.48
CA ASP A 54 -11.84 22.42 3.16
C ASP A 54 -12.41 23.08 4.42
N LYS A 55 -12.61 22.30 5.48
CA LYS A 55 -13.08 22.80 6.77
C LYS A 55 -12.02 23.70 7.45
N PHE A 56 -10.76 23.31 7.42
CA PHE A 56 -9.65 24.08 7.98
C PHE A 56 -9.54 25.45 7.33
N TRP A 57 -9.65 25.52 5.99
CA TRP A 57 -9.56 26.76 5.23
C TRP A 57 -10.86 27.59 5.22
N SER A 58 -11.94 27.09 5.79
CA SER A 58 -13.22 27.85 5.89
C SER A 58 -13.18 29.03 6.86
N GLY A 59 -12.04 29.27 7.53
CA GLY A 59 -11.90 30.34 8.51
C GLY A 59 -12.38 29.99 9.91
N ILE A 60 -12.58 28.72 10.21
CA ILE A 60 -12.94 28.27 11.56
C ILE A 60 -11.80 28.54 12.54
N GLU A 61 -12.14 28.91 13.78
CA GLU A 61 -11.13 29.10 14.83
C GLU A 61 -10.41 27.76 15.16
N LEU A 62 -9.08 27.79 15.20
CA LEU A 62 -8.26 26.60 15.44
C LEU A 62 -8.60 25.89 16.77
N SER A 63 -8.89 26.67 17.81
CA SER A 63 -9.30 26.14 19.12
C SER A 63 -10.60 25.34 19.05
N ARG A 64 -11.56 25.81 18.27
CA ARG A 64 -12.84 25.16 18.05
C ARG A 64 -12.64 23.87 17.24
N LEU A 65 -11.85 23.93 16.16
CA LEU A 65 -11.53 22.77 15.33
C LEU A 65 -10.83 21.70 16.16
N TYR A 66 -9.92 22.09 17.06
CA TYR A 66 -9.24 21.18 17.97
C TYR A 66 -10.22 20.50 18.96
N GLN A 67 -11.16 21.26 19.53
CA GLN A 67 -12.17 20.68 20.43
C GLN A 67 -13.07 19.67 19.73
N GLU A 68 -13.47 19.95 18.49
CA GLU A 68 -14.25 19.02 17.69
C GLU A 68 -13.46 17.73 17.37
N SER A 69 -12.18 17.84 17.00
CA SER A 69 -11.30 16.71 16.76
C SER A 69 -11.05 15.91 18.06
N GLN A 70 -10.94 16.60 19.21
CA GLN A 70 -10.78 15.93 20.50
C GLN A 70 -11.99 15.05 20.86
N GLY A 71 -13.21 15.47 20.50
CA GLY A 71 -14.43 14.68 20.69
C GLY A 71 -14.47 13.38 19.88
N ARG A 72 -13.68 13.30 18.79
CA ARG A 72 -13.60 12.14 17.88
C ARG A 72 -12.22 11.46 17.90
N ARG A 73 -11.47 11.61 18.97
CA ARG A 73 -10.06 11.22 19.08
C ARG A 73 -9.73 9.80 18.64
N GLU A 74 -10.65 8.85 18.79
CA GLU A 74 -10.46 7.46 18.44
C GLU A 74 -10.57 7.19 16.92
N ASN A 75 -11.14 8.12 16.16
CA ASN A 75 -11.44 8.00 14.75
C ASN A 75 -10.76 9.07 13.89
N LEU A 76 -9.70 9.71 14.41
CA LEU A 76 -8.93 10.68 13.64
C LEU A 76 -8.01 9.97 12.65
N SER A 77 -7.90 10.52 11.45
CA SER A 77 -7.03 10.02 10.40
C SER A 77 -6.51 11.16 9.51
N GLY A 78 -5.43 10.90 8.80
CA GLY A 78 -4.88 11.80 7.80
C GLY A 78 -4.58 13.20 8.31
N SER A 79 -4.97 14.23 7.54
CA SER A 79 -4.74 15.64 7.84
C SER A 79 -5.33 16.07 9.19
N GLU A 80 -6.48 15.52 9.60
CA GLU A 80 -7.09 15.82 10.89
C GLU A 80 -6.25 15.31 12.06
N GLN A 81 -5.68 14.11 11.96
CA GLN A 81 -4.80 13.54 12.97
C GLN A 81 -3.48 14.35 13.07
N ILE A 82 -2.93 14.77 11.94
CA ILE A 82 -1.74 15.61 11.87
C ILE A 82 -2.00 16.96 12.55
N PHE A 83 -3.11 17.61 12.22
CA PHE A 83 -3.56 18.84 12.86
C PHE A 83 -3.70 18.68 14.38
N TYR A 84 -4.43 17.66 14.82
CA TYR A 84 -4.65 17.40 16.23
C TYR A 84 -3.33 17.22 17.00
N SER A 85 -2.41 16.47 16.46
CA SER A 85 -1.10 16.21 17.08
C SER A 85 -0.27 17.50 17.18
N GLY A 86 -0.23 18.29 16.12
CA GLY A 86 0.50 19.57 16.08
C GLY A 86 -0.09 20.61 17.01
N PHE A 87 -1.40 20.81 16.97
CA PHE A 87 -2.07 21.80 17.81
C PHE A 87 -2.01 21.44 19.30
N LYS A 88 -2.15 20.16 19.63
CA LYS A 88 -2.01 19.66 21.01
C LYS A 88 -0.63 19.99 21.58
N GLU A 89 0.42 19.73 20.82
CA GLU A 89 1.80 19.99 21.24
C GLU A 89 2.09 21.50 21.32
N PHE A 90 1.61 22.26 20.34
CA PHE A 90 1.67 23.72 20.36
C PHE A 90 1.03 24.28 21.62
N ALA A 91 -0.22 23.90 21.92
CA ALA A 91 -0.93 24.37 23.10
C ALA A 91 -0.25 23.95 24.42
N ARG A 92 0.35 22.77 24.46
CA ARG A 92 1.10 22.28 25.63
C ARG A 92 2.35 23.12 25.89
N LEU A 93 3.17 23.35 24.86
CA LEU A 93 4.42 24.09 24.99
C LEU A 93 4.17 25.59 25.22
N HIS A 94 3.16 26.15 24.57
CA HIS A 94 2.77 27.55 24.73
C HIS A 94 2.28 27.85 26.17
N ARG A 95 1.53 26.95 26.80
CA ARG A 95 1.07 27.08 28.20
C ARG A 95 2.21 26.97 29.20
N ALA A 96 3.28 26.27 28.89
CA ALA A 96 4.41 26.10 29.81
C ALA A 96 5.22 27.38 30.02
N ASN A 97 4.98 28.44 29.26
CA ASN A 97 5.51 29.82 29.40
C ASN A 97 7.05 29.94 29.52
N ASN A 98 7.79 28.86 29.26
CA ASN A 98 9.23 28.76 29.47
C ASN A 98 10.02 28.43 28.20
N HIS A 99 9.35 28.51 27.04
CA HIS A 99 9.94 28.17 25.75
C HIS A 99 9.94 29.38 24.81
N ALA A 100 11.03 29.53 24.06
CA ALA A 100 11.07 30.49 22.97
C ALA A 100 10.00 30.13 21.91
N PRO A 101 9.38 31.14 21.25
CA PRO A 101 8.36 30.90 20.22
C PRO A 101 8.80 29.90 19.16
N GLU A 102 10.06 29.96 18.75
CA GLU A 102 10.66 29.04 17.76
C GLU A 102 10.63 27.60 18.24
N ALA A 103 10.95 27.35 19.52
CA ALA A 103 10.95 26.01 20.11
C ALA A 103 9.53 25.43 20.22
N VAL A 104 8.52 26.27 20.44
CA VAL A 104 7.11 25.87 20.45
C VAL A 104 6.67 25.41 19.07
N VAL A 105 7.01 26.17 18.03
CA VAL A 105 6.68 25.83 16.65
C VAL A 105 7.43 24.58 16.18
N GLU A 106 8.71 24.46 16.51
CA GLU A 106 9.51 23.28 16.17
C GLU A 106 8.95 22.02 16.84
N GLY A 107 8.54 22.11 18.11
CA GLY A 107 7.90 21.01 18.82
C GLY A 107 6.61 20.54 18.15
N ALA A 108 5.74 21.48 17.76
CA ALA A 108 4.51 21.21 17.04
C ALA A 108 4.77 20.57 15.67
N SER A 109 5.73 21.10 14.91
CA SER A 109 6.12 20.55 13.60
C SER A 109 6.65 19.11 13.72
N ARG A 110 7.45 18.84 14.75
CA ARG A 110 7.93 17.48 15.04
C ARG A 110 6.79 16.52 15.36
N ALA A 111 5.81 16.94 16.16
CA ALA A 111 4.65 16.13 16.50
C ALA A 111 3.80 15.81 15.26
N MET A 112 3.60 16.79 14.37
CA MET A 112 2.90 16.60 13.09
C MET A 112 3.63 15.60 12.19
N ARG A 113 4.94 15.72 12.04
CA ARG A 113 5.76 14.82 11.22
C ARG A 113 5.71 13.38 11.71
N ILE A 114 5.77 13.17 13.02
CA ILE A 114 5.62 11.83 13.61
C ILE A 114 4.23 11.25 13.31
N SER A 115 3.20 12.07 13.44
CA SER A 115 1.82 11.67 13.15
C SER A 115 1.65 11.31 11.67
N MET A 116 2.16 12.15 10.76
CA MET A 116 2.14 11.90 9.31
C MET A 116 2.82 10.58 8.95
N ASN A 117 4.01 10.32 9.48
CA ASN A 117 4.75 9.08 9.19
C ASN A 117 3.96 7.83 9.62
N ARG A 118 3.26 7.87 10.75
CA ARG A 118 2.40 6.77 11.21
C ARG A 118 1.19 6.55 10.31
N GLU A 119 0.58 7.64 9.83
CA GLU A 119 -0.53 7.55 8.86
C GLU A 119 -0.06 6.91 7.55
N LEU A 120 1.09 7.34 7.03
CA LEU A 120 1.67 6.78 5.81
C LEU A 120 2.02 5.29 5.97
N GLU A 121 2.63 4.89 7.08
CA GLU A 121 2.93 3.49 7.38
C GLU A 121 1.65 2.62 7.35
N THR A 122 0.56 3.13 7.89
CA THR A 122 -0.75 2.46 7.85
C THR A 122 -1.29 2.33 6.42
N LEU A 123 -1.14 3.37 5.60
CA LEU A 123 -1.59 3.39 4.21
C LEU A 123 -0.76 2.45 3.32
N GLU A 124 0.53 2.33 3.55
CA GLU A 124 1.46 1.47 2.81
C GLU A 124 1.34 -0.02 3.15
N THR A 125 0.69 -0.36 4.26
CA THR A 125 0.54 -1.75 4.72
C THR A 125 0.04 -2.65 3.59
N HIS A 126 0.68 -3.82 3.40
CA HIS A 126 0.41 -4.83 2.37
C HIS A 126 0.70 -4.42 0.91
N ILE A 127 0.97 -3.17 0.58
CA ILE A 127 1.36 -2.77 -0.79
C ILE A 127 2.67 -3.47 -1.22
N PRO A 128 3.72 -3.58 -0.37
CA PRO A 128 4.95 -4.29 -0.74
C PRO A 128 4.73 -5.75 -1.17
N PHE A 129 3.70 -6.43 -0.62
CA PHE A 129 3.35 -7.79 -1.03
C PHE A 129 3.00 -7.87 -2.52
N LEU A 130 2.28 -6.88 -3.05
CA LEU A 130 1.95 -6.81 -4.49
C LEU A 130 3.21 -6.69 -5.34
N GLY A 131 4.19 -5.89 -4.90
CA GLY A 131 5.49 -5.78 -5.55
C GLY A 131 6.25 -7.12 -5.56
N THR A 132 6.21 -7.83 -4.46
CA THR A 132 6.81 -9.17 -4.33
C THR A 132 6.13 -10.16 -5.28
N VAL A 133 4.81 -10.28 -5.25
CA VAL A 133 4.06 -11.17 -6.17
C VAL A 133 4.36 -10.83 -7.62
N GLY A 134 4.35 -9.53 -7.97
CA GLY A 134 4.64 -9.08 -9.32
C GLY A 134 6.03 -9.43 -9.81
N SER A 135 7.03 -9.39 -8.93
CA SER A 135 8.42 -9.67 -9.29
C SER A 135 8.76 -11.17 -9.31
N ILE A 136 8.20 -11.99 -8.40
CA ILE A 136 8.60 -13.40 -8.29
C ILE A 136 7.69 -14.38 -9.03
N SER A 137 6.39 -14.05 -9.22
CA SER A 137 5.44 -14.98 -9.85
C SER A 137 5.83 -15.43 -11.27
N PRO A 138 6.39 -14.58 -12.15
CA PRO A 138 6.86 -15.00 -13.47
C PRO A 138 7.98 -16.05 -13.36
N TYR A 139 8.89 -15.88 -12.41
CA TYR A 139 10.01 -16.81 -12.20
C TYR A 139 9.55 -18.15 -11.63
N ILE A 140 8.57 -18.11 -10.72
CA ILE A 140 7.95 -19.35 -10.18
C ILE A 140 7.24 -20.10 -11.30
N GLY A 141 6.49 -19.40 -12.17
CA GLY A 141 5.85 -19.99 -13.34
C GLY A 141 6.85 -20.58 -14.32
N MET A 142 7.94 -19.85 -14.61
CA MET A 142 9.03 -20.34 -15.47
C MET A 142 9.74 -21.55 -14.88
N PHE A 143 9.97 -21.56 -13.58
CA PHE A 143 10.52 -22.75 -12.90
C PHE A 143 9.62 -23.96 -13.08
N GLY A 144 8.30 -23.81 -12.93
CA GLY A 144 7.33 -24.86 -13.20
C GLY A 144 7.38 -25.36 -14.64
N SER A 145 7.59 -24.48 -15.62
CA SER A 145 7.75 -24.86 -17.03
C SER A 145 9.01 -25.67 -17.28
N VAL A 146 10.16 -25.20 -16.77
CA VAL A 146 11.42 -25.93 -16.93
C VAL A 146 11.32 -27.31 -16.31
N TRP A 147 10.76 -27.43 -15.13
CA TRP A 147 10.56 -28.71 -14.44
C TRP A 147 9.62 -29.65 -15.21
N GLY A 148 8.48 -29.14 -15.67
CA GLY A 148 7.49 -29.92 -16.41
C GLY A 148 8.02 -30.46 -17.75
N ILE A 149 8.72 -29.60 -18.51
CA ILE A 149 9.35 -30.00 -19.77
C ILE A 149 10.46 -31.04 -19.52
N MET A 150 11.31 -30.79 -18.54
CA MET A 150 12.37 -31.74 -18.17
C MET A 150 11.77 -33.12 -17.81
N HIS A 151 10.73 -33.17 -17.00
CA HIS A 151 10.07 -34.39 -16.59
C HIS A 151 9.45 -35.14 -17.78
N ALA A 152 8.81 -34.41 -18.72
CA ALA A 152 8.27 -34.99 -19.93
C ALA A 152 9.35 -35.64 -20.82
N PHE A 153 10.52 -35.02 -20.98
CA PHE A 153 11.61 -35.58 -21.75
C PHE A 153 12.32 -36.74 -21.07
N ILE A 154 12.43 -36.75 -19.73
CA ILE A 154 12.95 -37.92 -18.98
C ILE A 154 12.05 -39.13 -19.20
N ALA A 155 10.72 -38.96 -19.14
CA ALA A 155 9.76 -40.03 -19.40
C ALA A 155 9.89 -40.55 -20.84
N LEU A 156 10.16 -39.71 -21.82
CA LEU A 156 10.38 -40.10 -23.20
C LEU A 156 11.63 -40.96 -23.40
N GLY A 157 12.70 -40.63 -22.68
CA GLY A 157 13.97 -41.41 -22.73
C GLY A 157 13.85 -42.81 -22.21
N ALA A 158 12.80 -43.15 -21.46
CA ALA A 158 12.57 -44.47 -20.90
C ALA A 158 11.83 -45.43 -21.86
N VAL A 159 11.35 -44.98 -23.02
CA VAL A 159 10.56 -45.76 -23.98
C VAL A 159 11.34 -46.03 -25.28
N LYS A 160 11.14 -47.25 -25.83
CA LYS A 160 11.82 -47.69 -27.07
C LYS A 160 11.32 -46.99 -28.34
N GLN A 161 10.05 -46.54 -28.35
CA GLN A 161 9.46 -45.81 -29.45
C GLN A 161 8.87 -44.52 -28.91
N ALA A 162 9.62 -43.43 -29.12
CA ALA A 162 9.25 -42.09 -28.68
C ALA A 162 8.28 -41.43 -29.69
N THR A 163 7.15 -40.93 -29.23
CA THR A 163 6.21 -40.13 -30.04
C THR A 163 5.98 -38.76 -29.42
N LEU A 164 5.70 -37.75 -30.25
CA LEU A 164 5.36 -36.40 -29.79
C LEU A 164 4.11 -36.42 -28.90
N GLN A 165 3.17 -37.31 -29.17
CA GLN A 165 1.93 -37.42 -28.39
C GLN A 165 2.16 -37.79 -26.94
N MET A 166 3.30 -38.44 -26.60
CA MET A 166 3.65 -38.83 -25.23
C MET A 166 4.12 -37.63 -24.39
N VAL A 167 4.75 -36.63 -25.00
CA VAL A 167 5.30 -35.47 -24.31
C VAL A 167 4.40 -34.23 -24.37
N ALA A 168 3.51 -34.16 -25.37
CA ALA A 168 2.63 -33.01 -25.58
C ALA A 168 1.84 -32.58 -24.32
N PRO A 169 1.25 -33.49 -23.51
CA PRO A 169 0.54 -33.11 -22.29
C PRO A 169 1.47 -32.45 -21.27
N GLY A 170 2.67 -33.00 -21.04
CA GLY A 170 3.62 -32.43 -20.08
C GLY A 170 4.17 -31.06 -20.50
N ILE A 171 4.36 -30.85 -21.81
CA ILE A 171 4.74 -29.55 -22.34
C ILE A 171 3.58 -28.55 -22.16
N ALA A 172 2.35 -28.96 -22.45
CA ALA A 172 1.17 -28.11 -22.25
C ALA A 172 0.99 -27.67 -20.80
N GLU A 173 1.15 -28.59 -19.84
CA GLU A 173 1.14 -28.28 -18.40
C GLU A 173 2.21 -27.26 -18.02
N ALA A 174 3.43 -27.42 -18.51
CA ALA A 174 4.52 -26.52 -18.28
C ALA A 174 4.20 -25.09 -18.77
N LEU A 175 3.65 -24.96 -19.95
CA LEU A 175 3.24 -23.68 -20.52
C LEU A 175 2.09 -23.02 -19.72
N ILE A 176 1.16 -23.82 -19.20
CA ILE A 176 0.09 -23.31 -18.32
C ILE A 176 0.67 -22.74 -17.02
N ALA A 177 1.66 -23.38 -16.42
CA ALA A 177 2.32 -22.88 -15.22
C ALA A 177 2.92 -21.47 -15.45
N THR A 178 3.58 -21.25 -16.61
CA THR A 178 4.09 -19.91 -16.97
C THR A 178 2.95 -18.92 -17.18
N ALA A 179 1.89 -19.30 -17.86
CA ALA A 179 0.74 -18.43 -18.09
C ALA A 179 0.08 -17.99 -16.78
N ILE A 180 -0.10 -18.91 -15.82
CA ILE A 180 -0.63 -18.59 -14.49
C ILE A 180 0.32 -17.65 -13.73
N GLY A 181 1.63 -17.84 -13.82
CA GLY A 181 2.64 -16.97 -13.21
C GLY A 181 2.54 -15.53 -13.73
N LEU A 182 2.41 -15.36 -15.05
CA LEU A 182 2.21 -14.06 -15.69
C LEU A 182 0.85 -13.44 -15.34
N PHE A 183 -0.20 -14.25 -15.31
CA PHE A 183 -1.54 -13.80 -14.94
C PHE A 183 -1.60 -13.29 -13.49
N ALA A 184 -0.86 -13.89 -12.57
CA ALA A 184 -0.74 -13.41 -11.20
C ALA A 184 0.11 -12.13 -11.11
N ALA A 185 1.22 -12.06 -11.87
CA ALA A 185 2.18 -10.97 -11.79
C ALA A 185 1.66 -9.66 -12.35
N ILE A 186 1.02 -9.67 -13.53
CA ILE A 186 0.66 -8.46 -14.27
C ILE A 186 -0.28 -7.54 -13.45
N PRO A 187 -1.42 -8.01 -12.91
CA PRO A 187 -2.28 -7.18 -12.10
C PRO A 187 -1.59 -6.68 -10.82
N ALA A 188 -0.75 -7.54 -10.20
CA ALA A 188 -0.04 -7.20 -8.98
C ALA A 188 0.95 -6.04 -9.19
N VAL A 189 1.76 -6.07 -10.27
CA VAL A 189 2.69 -4.98 -10.62
C VAL A 189 1.94 -3.70 -10.95
N MET A 190 0.89 -3.78 -11.77
CA MET A 190 0.09 -2.61 -12.14
C MET A 190 -0.53 -1.94 -10.91
N ALA A 191 -1.08 -2.74 -10.00
CA ALA A 191 -1.69 -2.24 -8.78
C ALA A 191 -0.63 -1.68 -7.81
N TYR A 192 0.49 -2.36 -7.64
CA TYR A 192 1.63 -1.87 -6.84
C TYR A 192 2.05 -0.47 -7.26
N ASN A 193 2.31 -0.27 -8.55
CA ASN A 193 2.73 1.02 -9.08
C ASN A 193 1.66 2.11 -8.87
N ARG A 194 0.38 1.76 -9.14
CA ARG A 194 -0.72 2.72 -8.99
C ARG A 194 -1.00 3.09 -7.54
N LEU A 195 -0.95 2.14 -6.62
CA LEU A 195 -1.17 2.37 -5.20
C LEU A 195 -0.04 3.20 -4.60
N ASN A 196 1.22 2.90 -4.93
CA ASN A 196 2.37 3.71 -4.49
C ASN A 196 2.28 5.17 -4.97
N GLN A 197 1.91 5.40 -6.23
CA GLN A 197 1.70 6.77 -6.72
C GLN A 197 0.63 7.51 -5.95
N ARG A 198 -0.43 6.81 -5.51
CA ARG A 198 -1.49 7.42 -4.70
C ARG A 198 -1.03 7.73 -3.28
N VAL A 199 -0.25 6.84 -2.66
CA VAL A 199 0.34 7.09 -1.35
C VAL A 199 1.28 8.30 -1.41
N ASN A 200 2.18 8.35 -2.39
CA ASN A 200 3.10 9.48 -2.57
C ASN A 200 2.35 10.81 -2.79
N LYS A 201 1.23 10.78 -3.53
CA LYS A 201 0.40 11.98 -3.70
C LYS A 201 -0.23 12.44 -2.39
N LEU A 202 -0.69 11.50 -1.57
CA LEU A 202 -1.29 11.79 -0.28
C LEU A 202 -0.24 12.27 0.73
N GLU A 203 0.96 11.71 0.71
CA GLU A 203 2.13 12.18 1.47
C GLU A 203 2.44 13.64 1.15
N LEU A 204 2.52 13.99 -0.13
CA LEU A 204 2.75 15.37 -0.57
C LEU A 204 1.65 16.33 -0.08
N ASN A 205 0.39 15.90 -0.10
CA ASN A 205 -0.71 16.70 0.40
C ASN A 205 -0.59 16.93 1.92
N TYR A 206 -0.24 15.89 2.68
CA TYR A 206 -0.02 16.00 4.13
C TYR A 206 1.17 16.91 4.46
N ASP A 207 2.25 16.81 3.70
CA ASP A 207 3.44 17.66 3.90
C ASP A 207 3.13 19.12 3.62
N ASN A 208 2.46 19.42 2.52
CA ASN A 208 1.99 20.79 2.21
C ASN A 208 1.08 21.34 3.31
N PHE A 209 0.09 20.56 3.75
CA PHE A 209 -0.78 20.95 4.85
C PHE A 209 0.01 21.24 6.13
N MET A 210 0.97 20.41 6.46
CA MET A 210 1.83 20.58 7.64
C MET A 210 2.67 21.85 7.57
N GLU A 211 3.24 22.18 6.40
CA GLU A 211 4.00 23.42 6.20
C GLU A 211 3.11 24.67 6.33
N GLU A 212 1.94 24.67 5.70
CA GLU A 212 0.98 25.76 5.79
C GLU A 212 0.48 25.97 7.22
N PHE A 213 0.16 24.90 7.91
CA PHE A 213 -0.25 24.96 9.32
C PHE A 213 0.90 25.43 10.23
N THR A 214 2.12 24.99 10.00
CA THR A 214 3.32 25.46 10.72
C THR A 214 3.49 26.98 10.57
N ALA A 215 3.28 27.52 9.37
CA ALA A 215 3.34 28.97 9.12
C ALA A 215 2.26 29.74 9.90
N ILE A 216 1.07 29.18 10.07
CA ILE A 216 0.01 29.76 10.91
C ILE A 216 0.40 29.75 12.38
N LEU A 217 0.92 28.62 12.89
CA LEU A 217 1.36 28.49 14.28
C LEU A 217 2.52 29.44 14.59
N HIS A 218 3.45 29.63 13.64
CA HIS A 218 4.54 30.57 13.76
C HIS A 218 4.00 31.99 13.99
N ARG A 219 3.11 32.47 13.14
CA ARG A 219 2.48 33.78 13.31
C ARG A 219 1.81 33.92 14.68
N GLN A 220 1.08 32.91 15.11
CA GLN A 220 0.35 32.92 16.38
C GLN A 220 1.29 32.95 17.60
N ALA A 221 2.41 32.21 17.55
CA ALA A 221 3.41 32.17 18.63
C ALA A 221 4.06 33.53 18.84
N PHE A 222 4.40 34.25 17.76
CA PHE A 222 5.06 35.58 17.83
C PHE A 222 4.11 36.69 18.25
N THR A 223 2.88 36.73 17.71
CA THR A 223 1.88 37.73 18.08
C THR A 223 1.54 37.69 19.57
N SER A 224 1.45 36.50 20.16
CA SER A 224 1.18 36.32 21.60
C SER A 224 2.33 36.83 22.48
N THR A 225 3.56 36.79 21.98
CA THR A 225 4.75 37.29 22.72
C THR A 225 4.80 38.82 22.74
N GLU A 226 4.37 39.47 21.70
CA GLU A 226 4.30 40.95 21.63
C GLU A 226 3.21 41.50 22.55
N SER A 227 2.05 40.84 22.60
CA SER A 227 0.93 41.27 23.49
C SER A 227 1.24 41.10 24.99
N ASN A 228 2.21 40.28 25.37
CA ASN A 228 2.60 40.06 26.78
C ASN A 228 3.74 40.95 27.24
N LYS A 229 4.32 41.75 26.34
CA LYS A 229 5.40 42.73 26.64
C LYS A 229 4.92 44.19 26.71
N GLY A 230 3.68 44.48 26.41
CA GLY A 230 3.03 45.79 26.51
C GLY A 230 2.08 45.82 27.72
#